data_8e6a5a73736f046888b6d9402c30e625
#
_entry.id   8e6a5a73736f046888b6d9402c30e625
#
_cell.length_a   1.000
_cell.length_b   1.000
_cell.length_c   1.000
_cell.angle_alpha   90.00
_cell.angle_beta   90.00
_cell.angle_gamma   90.00
#
_symmetry.space_group_name_H-M   'P 1'
#
loop_
_entity.id
_entity.type
_entity.pdbx_description
1 polymer ?
#
loop_
_entity_poly.entity_id
_entity_poly.type
_entity_poly.pdbx_seq_one_letter_code
_entity_poly.pdbx_strand_id
1 'polypeptide(L)'
;MKKYLTFGFIAFFGFTNFVFADDHSSDETDVFNVQVQLCTLKGNTSIKQYDEMIDDYVKWSKKHDVELFFARQTPLYPQDSWFDAGYDFMELLWSTHSVSGKGWDKWLGTSDGQKLNEKWQKLADCRVKQGAAVPLYVNQDEINKDNDRIVAWNWCSLNDGVSYEDLIAEHDRRAKILEEDSLGIIAWANLFPRIGTDQAPGDFAHIAVYPNVEAAQIYQQAQSDGGWKDYRDYQKDFATCRGEAYMIEQVINNPNS
;
A
#
# COMPACT_ATOMS: atom_id res chain seq x y z
N MET A 1 -69.91 -14.35 40.60
CA MET A 1 -68.61 -15.06 40.62
C MET A 1 -68.13 -15.18 39.19
N LYS A 2 -67.21 -14.35 38.74
CA LYS A 2 -66.68 -14.31 37.37
C LYS A 2 -65.37 -15.10 37.35
N LYS A 3 -65.30 -16.15 36.54
CA LYS A 3 -64.08 -16.92 36.25
C LYS A 3 -63.31 -16.20 35.15
N TYR A 4 -62.08 -15.83 35.38
CA TYR A 4 -61.14 -15.34 34.39
C TYR A 4 -60.32 -16.49 33.83
N LEU A 5 -60.43 -16.73 32.52
CA LEU A 5 -59.61 -17.65 31.76
C LEU A 5 -58.36 -16.92 31.34
N THR A 6 -57.20 -17.37 31.80
CA THR A 6 -55.89 -16.84 31.37
C THR A 6 -55.43 -17.63 30.17
N PHE A 7 -55.35 -16.96 29.03
CA PHE A 7 -54.73 -17.50 27.80
C PHE A 7 -53.22 -17.19 27.85
N GLY A 8 -52.43 -18.24 27.95
CA GLY A 8 -50.97 -18.13 27.83
C GLY A 8 -50.58 -18.03 26.36
N PHE A 9 -49.95 -16.88 26.00
CA PHE A 9 -49.32 -16.73 24.68
C PHE A 9 -47.88 -17.23 24.78
N ILE A 10 -47.59 -18.36 24.13
CA ILE A 10 -46.23 -18.85 23.93
C ILE A 10 -45.75 -18.15 22.68
N ALA A 11 -44.87 -17.16 22.88
CA ALA A 11 -44.11 -16.50 21.78
C ALA A 11 -42.94 -17.43 21.38
N PHE A 12 -43.04 -18.06 20.25
CA PHE A 12 -41.91 -18.72 19.58
C PHE A 12 -41.01 -17.61 18.98
N PHE A 13 -39.90 -17.31 19.64
CA PHE A 13 -38.83 -16.56 19.00
C PHE A 13 -38.08 -17.49 18.06
N GLY A 14 -38.45 -17.46 16.81
CA GLY A 14 -37.64 -18.02 15.72
C GLY A 14 -36.39 -17.13 15.53
N PHE A 15 -35.24 -17.65 15.91
CA PHE A 15 -33.97 -17.09 15.48
C PHE A 15 -33.82 -17.33 13.98
N THR A 16 -34.16 -16.34 13.18
CA THR A 16 -33.72 -16.30 11.79
C THR A 16 -32.24 -15.94 11.81
N ASN A 17 -31.40 -16.93 11.49
CA ASN A 17 -30.03 -16.70 11.12
C ASN A 17 -30.03 -15.79 9.86
N PHE A 18 -29.74 -14.51 10.02
CA PHE A 18 -29.33 -13.66 8.92
C PHE A 18 -27.95 -14.13 8.51
N VAL A 19 -27.90 -15.01 7.54
CA VAL A 19 -26.72 -15.20 6.72
C VAL A 19 -26.61 -13.93 5.88
N PHE A 20 -25.72 -13.04 6.25
CA PHE A 20 -25.23 -12.03 5.34
C PHE A 20 -24.47 -12.79 4.25
N ALA A 21 -25.14 -13.08 3.14
CA ALA A 21 -24.45 -13.37 1.90
C ALA A 21 -23.75 -12.06 1.53
N ASP A 22 -22.44 -12.02 1.67
CA ASP A 22 -21.60 -11.03 1.01
C ASP A 22 -21.74 -11.27 -0.50
N ASP A 23 -22.72 -10.61 -1.08
CA ASP A 23 -22.85 -10.49 -2.52
C ASP A 23 -21.87 -9.36 -2.94
N HIS A 24 -20.56 -9.70 -2.94
CA HIS A 24 -19.56 -8.86 -3.56
C HIS A 24 -19.85 -8.87 -5.06
N SER A 25 -20.57 -7.84 -5.50
CA SER A 25 -20.63 -7.50 -6.91
C SER A 25 -19.19 -7.23 -7.38
N SER A 26 -18.77 -7.85 -8.47
CA SER A 26 -17.44 -7.88 -9.05
C SER A 26 -16.93 -6.54 -9.62
N ASP A 27 -17.45 -5.40 -9.12
CA ASP A 27 -17.14 -4.04 -9.58
C ASP A 27 -16.58 -3.10 -8.48
N GLU A 28 -16.38 -3.57 -7.25
CA GLU A 28 -15.72 -2.76 -6.22
C GLU A 28 -14.20 -2.97 -6.31
N THR A 29 -13.49 -1.95 -6.74
CA THR A 29 -12.03 -1.90 -6.69
C THR A 29 -11.57 -1.96 -5.24
N ASP A 30 -10.83 -2.99 -4.86
CA ASP A 30 -10.29 -3.11 -3.50
C ASP A 30 -9.38 -1.93 -3.16
N VAL A 31 -9.70 -1.23 -2.07
CA VAL A 31 -8.90 -0.13 -1.54
C VAL A 31 -8.16 -0.60 -0.30
N PHE A 32 -6.84 -0.56 -0.36
CA PHE A 32 -5.96 -0.97 0.73
C PHE A 32 -5.44 0.22 1.53
N ASN A 33 -5.21 0.01 2.81
CA ASN A 33 -4.39 0.90 3.61
C ASN A 33 -2.92 0.61 3.34
N VAL A 34 -2.16 1.63 3.01
CA VAL A 34 -0.69 1.56 2.95
C VAL A 34 -0.11 2.48 4.00
N GLN A 35 0.58 1.87 4.97
CA GLN A 35 1.40 2.61 5.92
C GLN A 35 2.80 2.75 5.32
N VAL A 36 3.26 3.99 5.22
CA VAL A 36 4.60 4.35 4.76
C VAL A 36 5.40 4.83 5.96
N GLN A 37 6.52 4.19 6.23
CA GLN A 37 7.46 4.58 7.29
C GLN A 37 8.74 5.10 6.66
N LEU A 38 9.06 6.37 6.91
CA LEU A 38 10.28 7.02 6.42
C LEU A 38 11.28 7.02 7.58
N CYS A 39 12.29 6.15 7.50
CA CYS A 39 13.13 5.77 8.64
C CYS A 39 14.58 6.20 8.50
N THR A 40 15.16 6.66 9.62
CA THR A 40 16.60 6.92 9.80
C THR A 40 17.12 6.12 10.99
N LEU A 41 18.21 5.38 10.83
CA LEU A 41 18.82 4.63 11.91
C LEU A 41 19.45 5.56 12.94
N LYS A 42 19.31 5.25 14.23
CA LYS A 42 19.83 6.08 15.33
C LYS A 42 21.28 5.70 15.72
N GLY A 43 22.10 6.71 15.89
CA GLY A 43 23.45 6.53 16.43
C GLY A 43 24.28 5.54 15.60
N ASN A 44 24.75 4.47 16.25
CA ASN A 44 25.53 3.40 15.62
C ASN A 44 24.70 2.14 15.34
N THR A 45 23.37 2.25 15.24
CA THR A 45 22.51 1.13 14.90
C THR A 45 22.84 0.65 13.49
N SER A 46 23.17 -0.63 13.35
CA SER A 46 23.34 -1.25 12.04
C SER A 46 21.99 -1.73 11.50
N ILE A 47 21.90 -1.85 10.17
CA ILE A 47 20.72 -2.44 9.52
C ILE A 47 20.44 -3.85 10.05
N LYS A 48 21.47 -4.64 10.32
CA LYS A 48 21.32 -5.98 10.91
C LYS A 48 20.62 -5.95 12.27
N GLN A 49 20.96 -5.01 13.16
CA GLN A 49 20.29 -4.89 14.46
C GLN A 49 18.83 -4.45 14.30
N TYR A 50 18.57 -3.63 13.30
CA TYR A 50 17.21 -3.24 12.95
C TYR A 50 16.42 -4.44 12.39
N ASP A 51 17.02 -5.27 11.53
CA ASP A 51 16.40 -6.48 10.97
C ASP A 51 16.02 -7.49 12.06
N GLU A 52 16.86 -7.67 13.08
CA GLU A 52 16.53 -8.52 14.25
C GLU A 52 15.27 -8.01 15.00
N MET A 53 15.03 -6.71 14.99
CA MET A 53 13.80 -6.13 15.56
C MET A 53 12.60 -6.36 14.61
N ILE A 54 12.81 -6.25 13.30
CA ILE A 54 11.77 -6.52 12.29
C ILE A 54 11.35 -8.00 12.36
N ASP A 55 12.28 -8.93 12.52
CA ASP A 55 11.95 -10.35 12.75
C ASP A 55 11.07 -10.57 13.98
N ASP A 56 11.33 -9.82 15.05
CA ASP A 56 10.48 -9.86 16.25
C ASP A 56 9.10 -9.25 15.97
N TYR A 57 9.03 -8.20 15.16
CA TYR A 57 7.75 -7.62 14.71
C TYR A 57 6.93 -8.62 13.88
N VAL A 58 7.52 -9.32 12.93
CA VAL A 58 6.84 -10.33 12.12
C VAL A 58 6.29 -11.47 12.99
N LYS A 59 7.06 -11.93 14.00
CA LYS A 59 6.58 -12.92 14.98
C LYS A 59 5.42 -12.38 15.81
N TRP A 60 5.53 -11.13 16.26
CA TRP A 60 4.48 -10.45 17.03
C TRP A 60 3.20 -10.29 16.20
N SER A 61 3.31 -9.87 14.93
CA SER A 61 2.16 -9.67 14.05
C SER A 61 1.37 -10.97 13.83
N LYS A 62 2.08 -12.08 13.57
CA LYS A 62 1.49 -13.43 13.46
C LYS A 62 0.79 -13.86 14.75
N LYS A 63 1.44 -13.67 15.91
CA LYS A 63 0.86 -13.99 17.23
C LYS A 63 -0.45 -13.26 17.50
N HIS A 64 -0.62 -12.05 16.99
CA HIS A 64 -1.78 -11.19 17.24
C HIS A 64 -2.81 -11.16 16.09
N ASP A 65 -2.67 -12.06 15.09
CA ASP A 65 -3.50 -12.10 13.87
C ASP A 65 -3.57 -10.74 13.17
N VAL A 66 -2.41 -10.10 12.98
CA VAL A 66 -2.23 -8.82 12.29
C VAL A 66 -1.30 -9.03 11.10
N GLU A 67 -1.55 -10.07 10.33
CA GLU A 67 -0.71 -10.37 9.17
C GLU A 67 -0.96 -9.38 8.05
N LEU A 68 0.14 -8.85 7.50
CA LEU A 68 0.14 -7.86 6.45
C LEU A 68 1.35 -8.06 5.54
N PHE A 69 1.24 -7.59 4.32
CA PHE A 69 2.40 -7.49 3.44
C PHE A 69 3.34 -6.42 3.98
N PHE A 70 4.62 -6.74 4.04
CA PHE A 70 5.66 -5.86 4.54
C PHE A 70 6.88 -5.89 3.61
N ALA A 71 7.29 -4.73 3.13
CA ALA A 71 8.46 -4.56 2.29
C ALA A 71 9.31 -3.37 2.74
N ARG A 72 10.61 -3.44 2.48
CA ARG A 72 11.54 -2.32 2.63
C ARG A 72 12.03 -1.87 1.27
N GLN A 73 12.14 -0.56 1.11
CA GLN A 73 12.63 0.07 -0.10
C GLN A 73 13.85 0.94 0.23
N THR A 74 14.90 0.77 -0.57
CA THR A 74 16.11 1.60 -0.53
C THR A 74 16.32 2.31 -1.87
N PRO A 75 16.90 3.52 -1.88
CA PRO A 75 17.06 4.30 -3.10
C PRO A 75 17.96 3.62 -4.14
N LEU A 76 17.50 3.56 -5.40
CA LEU A 76 18.31 3.20 -6.57
C LEU A 76 18.57 4.45 -7.43
N TYR A 77 17.51 5.12 -7.90
CA TYR A 77 17.55 6.41 -8.57
C TYR A 77 16.57 7.35 -7.87
N PRO A 78 16.96 7.92 -6.71
CA PRO A 78 16.08 8.79 -5.95
C PRO A 78 15.98 10.18 -6.58
N GLN A 79 14.87 10.86 -6.28
CA GLN A 79 14.78 12.31 -6.51
C GLN A 79 15.61 13.07 -5.47
N ASP A 80 16.06 14.30 -5.79
CA ASP A 80 16.83 15.13 -4.87
C ASP A 80 16.13 15.35 -3.52
N SER A 81 14.79 15.48 -3.54
CA SER A 81 13.97 15.59 -2.34
C SER A 81 14.10 14.40 -1.36
N TRP A 82 14.56 13.24 -1.81
CA TRP A 82 14.87 12.12 -0.92
C TRP A 82 16.04 12.45 0.01
N PHE A 83 17.12 13.00 -0.52
CA PHE A 83 18.30 13.36 0.26
C PHE A 83 18.02 14.52 1.22
N ASP A 84 17.23 15.51 0.78
CA ASP A 84 16.80 16.64 1.62
C ASP A 84 15.92 16.17 2.78
N ALA A 85 15.13 15.12 2.57
CA ALA A 85 14.24 14.54 3.57
C ALA A 85 14.97 13.71 4.64
N GLY A 86 16.21 13.26 4.37
CA GLY A 86 17.10 12.63 5.33
C GLY A 86 16.64 11.24 5.80
N TYR A 87 16.13 10.38 4.89
CA TYR A 87 15.80 8.99 5.20
C TYR A 87 16.89 8.04 4.74
N ASP A 88 17.14 6.99 5.51
CA ASP A 88 18.01 5.89 5.09
C ASP A 88 17.24 4.88 4.22
N PHE A 89 15.97 4.61 4.57
CA PHE A 89 15.09 3.69 3.86
C PHE A 89 13.61 4.02 4.12
N MET A 90 12.75 3.40 3.33
CA MET A 90 11.30 3.44 3.49
C MET A 90 10.76 2.02 3.73
N GLU A 91 9.79 1.88 4.61
CA GLU A 91 9.07 0.62 4.81
C GLU A 91 7.59 0.81 4.46
N LEU A 92 7.03 -0.21 3.81
CA LEU A 92 5.65 -0.25 3.36
C LEU A 92 4.93 -1.42 4.01
N LEU A 93 3.81 -1.13 4.65
CA LEU A 93 2.92 -2.13 5.24
C LEU A 93 1.56 -2.01 4.57
N TRP A 94 1.19 -3.04 3.79
CA TRP A 94 -0.08 -3.08 3.07
C TRP A 94 -1.04 -4.04 3.76
N SER A 95 -2.27 -3.58 3.96
CA SER A 95 -3.35 -4.37 4.57
C SER A 95 -4.70 -3.74 4.28
N THR A 96 -5.78 -4.38 4.69
CA THR A 96 -7.07 -3.69 4.79
C THR A 96 -7.02 -2.65 5.92
N HIS A 97 -7.88 -1.64 5.88
CA HIS A 97 -8.00 -0.64 6.95
C HIS A 97 -8.33 -1.29 8.30
N SER A 98 -9.15 -2.35 8.30
CA SER A 98 -9.51 -3.10 9.50
C SER A 98 -8.30 -3.79 10.13
N VAL A 99 -7.46 -4.46 9.33
CA VAL A 99 -6.23 -5.12 9.81
C VAL A 99 -5.25 -4.09 10.36
N SER A 100 -5.06 -2.97 9.66
CA SER A 100 -4.21 -1.86 10.13
C SER A 100 -4.68 -1.32 11.48
N GLY A 101 -5.98 -1.01 11.62
CA GLY A 101 -6.54 -0.53 12.88
C GLY A 101 -6.37 -1.52 14.03
N LYS A 102 -6.72 -2.81 13.82
CA LYS A 102 -6.48 -3.88 14.78
C LYS A 102 -5.00 -3.98 15.17
N GLY A 103 -4.11 -3.84 14.20
CA GLY A 103 -2.66 -3.85 14.43
C GLY A 103 -2.21 -2.75 15.39
N TRP A 104 -2.63 -1.52 15.14
CA TRP A 104 -2.32 -0.39 16.00
C TRP A 104 -2.89 -0.53 17.40
N ASP A 105 -4.14 -1.00 17.55
CA ASP A 105 -4.74 -1.26 18.88
C ASP A 105 -3.93 -2.31 19.66
N LYS A 106 -3.48 -3.37 19.00
CA LYS A 106 -2.63 -4.40 19.64
C LYS A 106 -1.23 -3.87 19.95
N TRP A 107 -0.63 -3.10 19.02
CA TRP A 107 0.69 -2.52 19.20
C TRP A 107 0.75 -1.59 20.43
N LEU A 108 -0.24 -0.72 20.59
CA LEU A 108 -0.32 0.24 21.68
C LEU A 108 -0.89 -0.36 22.98
N GLY A 109 -1.79 -1.34 22.87
CA GLY A 109 -2.57 -1.86 23.99
C GLY A 109 -2.00 -3.11 24.69
N THR A 110 -1.04 -3.83 24.06
CA THR A 110 -0.45 -5.03 24.64
C THR A 110 0.94 -4.78 25.21
N SER A 111 1.30 -5.52 26.28
CA SER A 111 2.60 -5.33 26.93
C SER A 111 3.79 -5.74 26.05
N ASP A 112 3.62 -6.73 25.17
CA ASP A 112 4.63 -7.15 24.20
C ASP A 112 4.72 -6.17 23.01
N GLY A 113 3.59 -5.62 22.54
CA GLY A 113 3.58 -4.55 21.56
C GLY A 113 4.30 -3.29 22.05
N GLN A 114 4.02 -2.85 23.28
CA GLN A 114 4.70 -1.69 23.89
C GLN A 114 6.21 -1.91 24.01
N LYS A 115 6.66 -3.09 24.45
CA LYS A 115 8.09 -3.41 24.55
C LYS A 115 8.77 -3.40 23.18
N LEU A 116 8.09 -3.91 22.15
CA LEU A 116 8.61 -3.93 20.79
C LEU A 116 8.65 -2.51 20.21
N ASN A 117 7.65 -1.68 20.48
CA ASN A 117 7.64 -0.26 20.13
C ASN A 117 8.82 0.50 20.78
N GLU A 118 9.10 0.26 22.07
CA GLU A 118 10.26 0.84 22.74
C GLU A 118 11.59 0.40 22.11
N LYS A 119 11.69 -0.88 21.70
CA LYS A 119 12.87 -1.42 21.00
C LYS A 119 13.04 -0.73 19.65
N TRP A 120 11.96 -0.64 18.86
CA TRP A 120 11.95 0.03 17.56
C TRP A 120 12.40 1.48 17.66
N GLN A 121 11.78 2.26 18.58
CA GLN A 121 12.12 3.67 18.79
C GLN A 121 13.55 3.92 19.26
N LYS A 122 14.24 2.94 19.86
CA LYS A 122 15.65 3.03 20.20
C LYS A 122 16.57 2.86 19.01
N LEU A 123 16.14 2.10 17.99
CA LEU A 123 16.94 1.73 16.83
C LEU A 123 16.78 2.70 15.66
N ALA A 124 15.58 3.25 15.46
CA ALA A 124 15.29 4.13 14.35
C ALA A 124 14.39 5.30 14.76
N ASP A 125 14.42 6.32 13.93
CA ASP A 125 13.48 7.46 13.93
C ASP A 125 12.66 7.36 12.65
N CYS A 126 11.39 6.94 12.79
CA CYS A 126 10.53 6.67 11.66
C CYS A 126 9.33 7.63 11.67
N ARG A 127 9.11 8.31 10.57
CA ARG A 127 7.90 9.12 10.35
C ARG A 127 6.85 8.24 9.68
N VAL A 128 5.79 7.92 10.41
CA VAL A 128 4.71 7.04 9.94
C VAL A 128 3.64 7.88 9.27
N LYS A 129 3.26 7.47 8.06
CA LYS A 129 2.22 8.09 7.24
C LYS A 129 1.28 7.00 6.73
N GLN A 130 0.06 7.36 6.38
CA GLN A 130 -0.89 6.42 5.78
C GLN A 130 -1.50 7.00 4.51
N GLY A 131 -1.71 6.13 3.53
CA GLY A 131 -2.42 6.43 2.31
C GLY A 131 -3.41 5.32 1.96
N ALA A 132 -4.31 5.62 1.05
CA ALA A 132 -5.18 4.65 0.42
C ALA A 132 -4.55 4.22 -0.92
N ALA A 133 -4.31 2.93 -1.10
CA ALA A 133 -3.81 2.39 -2.35
C ALA A 133 -4.90 1.68 -3.13
N VAL A 134 -4.95 1.94 -4.42
CA VAL A 134 -5.86 1.34 -5.39
C VAL A 134 -5.02 0.58 -6.41
N PRO A 135 -4.95 -0.77 -6.34
CA PRO A 135 -4.33 -1.57 -7.39
C PRO A 135 -5.10 -1.40 -8.71
N LEU A 136 -4.39 -1.19 -9.79
CA LEU A 136 -4.95 -1.01 -11.13
C LEU A 136 -4.58 -2.16 -12.07
N TYR A 137 -3.38 -2.71 -11.88
CA TYR A 137 -2.89 -3.87 -12.63
C TYR A 137 -2.01 -4.72 -11.72
N VAL A 138 -2.20 -6.04 -11.74
CA VAL A 138 -1.39 -6.99 -10.96
C VAL A 138 -1.22 -8.29 -11.76
N ASN A 139 0.00 -8.62 -12.13
CA ASN A 139 0.38 -9.94 -12.61
C ASN A 139 0.82 -10.81 -11.42
N GLN A 140 -0.13 -11.55 -10.86
CA GLN A 140 0.09 -12.32 -9.64
C GLN A 140 1.17 -13.40 -9.80
N ASP A 141 1.27 -13.99 -10.99
CA ASP A 141 2.26 -15.03 -11.28
C ASP A 141 3.68 -14.47 -11.25
N GLU A 142 3.88 -13.26 -11.81
CA GLU A 142 5.18 -12.59 -11.79
C GLU A 142 5.54 -12.07 -10.39
N ILE A 143 4.57 -11.51 -9.66
CA ILE A 143 4.77 -10.99 -8.31
C ILE A 143 5.23 -12.10 -7.33
N ASN A 144 4.75 -13.32 -7.52
CA ASN A 144 5.07 -14.43 -6.61
C ASN A 144 6.42 -15.13 -6.91
N LYS A 145 7.13 -14.74 -7.98
CA LYS A 145 8.39 -15.40 -8.36
C LYS A 145 9.58 -14.99 -7.49
N ASP A 146 9.61 -13.75 -7.03
CA ASP A 146 10.75 -13.19 -6.29
C ASP A 146 10.28 -12.22 -5.20
N ASN A 147 11.11 -12.08 -4.18
CA ASN A 147 10.94 -11.10 -3.10
C ASN A 147 11.74 -9.80 -3.34
N ASP A 148 12.65 -9.79 -4.30
CA ASP A 148 13.42 -8.61 -4.70
C ASP A 148 12.79 -7.99 -5.94
N ARG A 149 12.54 -6.67 -5.92
CA ARG A 149 11.84 -5.95 -6.97
C ARG A 149 12.42 -4.56 -7.17
N ILE A 150 12.05 -3.95 -8.28
CA ILE A 150 12.25 -2.51 -8.50
C ILE A 150 10.89 -1.83 -8.47
N VAL A 151 10.78 -0.77 -7.69
CA VAL A 151 9.54 0.02 -7.55
C VAL A 151 9.80 1.45 -7.99
N ALA A 152 9.01 1.93 -8.94
CA ALA A 152 9.02 3.31 -9.37
C ALA A 152 7.90 4.09 -8.67
N TRP A 153 8.25 5.23 -8.10
CA TRP A 153 7.33 6.22 -7.51
C TRP A 153 7.28 7.46 -8.38
N ASN A 154 6.10 7.85 -8.82
CA ASN A 154 5.91 9.09 -9.56
C ASN A 154 4.77 9.91 -8.94
N TRP A 155 5.12 10.96 -8.22
CA TRP A 155 4.16 11.87 -7.60
C TRP A 155 3.56 12.82 -8.63
N CYS A 156 2.24 12.92 -8.63
CA CYS A 156 1.47 13.72 -9.57
C CYS A 156 0.48 14.63 -8.84
N SER A 157 0.22 15.78 -9.43
CA SER A 157 -0.84 16.71 -9.02
C SER A 157 -1.88 16.80 -10.13
N LEU A 158 -3.16 16.75 -9.78
CA LEU A 158 -4.27 16.93 -10.72
C LEU A 158 -4.18 18.30 -11.41
N ASN A 159 -4.46 18.34 -12.68
CA ASN A 159 -4.57 19.59 -13.41
C ASN A 159 -5.87 20.33 -13.04
N ASP A 160 -5.89 21.64 -13.20
CA ASP A 160 -7.05 22.46 -12.90
C ASP A 160 -8.29 21.99 -13.67
N GLY A 161 -9.36 21.72 -12.94
CA GLY A 161 -10.64 21.29 -13.50
C GLY A 161 -10.79 19.81 -13.79
N VAL A 162 -9.75 18.99 -13.55
CA VAL A 162 -9.83 17.52 -13.66
C VAL A 162 -10.42 16.96 -12.37
N SER A 163 -11.44 16.12 -12.49
CA SER A 163 -12.01 15.41 -11.35
C SER A 163 -11.29 14.09 -11.08
N TYR A 164 -11.47 13.54 -9.87
CA TYR A 164 -10.98 12.20 -9.57
C TYR A 164 -11.66 11.13 -10.42
N GLU A 165 -12.91 11.32 -10.79
CA GLU A 165 -13.65 10.43 -11.67
C GLU A 165 -13.06 10.37 -13.08
N ASP A 166 -12.63 11.53 -13.64
CA ASP A 166 -11.94 11.59 -14.94
C ASP A 166 -10.60 10.87 -14.87
N LEU A 167 -9.84 11.07 -13.76
CA LEU A 167 -8.57 10.41 -13.53
C LEU A 167 -8.73 8.89 -13.43
N ILE A 168 -9.72 8.39 -12.67
CA ILE A 168 -10.00 6.97 -12.52
C ILE A 168 -10.32 6.34 -13.88
N ALA A 169 -11.19 6.97 -14.68
CA ALA A 169 -11.54 6.47 -16.00
C ALA A 169 -10.33 6.36 -16.95
N GLU A 170 -9.40 7.32 -16.88
CA GLU A 170 -8.16 7.26 -17.65
C GLU A 170 -7.22 6.15 -17.12
N HIS A 171 -7.13 5.97 -15.80
CA HIS A 171 -6.31 4.92 -15.22
C HIS A 171 -6.85 3.51 -15.55
N ASP A 172 -8.17 3.32 -15.55
CA ASP A 172 -8.81 2.06 -15.97
C ASP A 172 -8.51 1.74 -17.45
N ARG A 173 -8.51 2.78 -18.30
CA ARG A 173 -8.12 2.64 -19.70
C ARG A 173 -6.65 2.19 -19.83
N ARG A 174 -5.74 2.77 -19.04
CA ARG A 174 -4.31 2.42 -19.04
C ARG A 174 -4.05 1.03 -18.47
N ALA A 175 -4.78 0.64 -17.44
CA ALA A 175 -4.67 -0.70 -16.87
C ALA A 175 -4.99 -1.78 -17.92
N LYS A 176 -6.02 -1.58 -18.74
CA LYS A 176 -6.35 -2.49 -19.87
C LYS A 176 -5.23 -2.59 -20.90
N ILE A 177 -4.50 -1.50 -21.16
CA ILE A 177 -3.33 -1.55 -22.05
C ILE A 177 -2.22 -2.42 -21.45
N LEU A 178 -2.00 -2.32 -20.13
CA LEU A 178 -1.00 -3.15 -19.43
C LEU A 178 -1.39 -4.64 -19.39
N GLU A 179 -2.68 -4.97 -19.44
CA GLU A 179 -3.15 -6.36 -19.59
C GLU A 179 -2.76 -6.95 -20.94
N GLU A 180 -2.72 -6.13 -22.01
CA GLU A 180 -2.34 -6.55 -23.36
C GLU A 180 -0.82 -6.56 -23.55
N ASP A 181 -0.13 -5.53 -23.07
CA ASP A 181 1.33 -5.38 -23.11
C ASP A 181 1.81 -4.64 -21.87
N SER A 182 2.35 -5.39 -20.92
CA SER A 182 2.77 -4.87 -19.62
C SER A 182 4.03 -3.99 -19.66
N LEU A 183 4.78 -4.00 -20.76
CA LEU A 183 6.05 -3.28 -20.90
C LEU A 183 7.03 -3.56 -19.75
N GLY A 184 7.00 -4.77 -19.19
CA GLY A 184 7.81 -5.16 -18.03
C GLY A 184 7.25 -4.79 -16.67
N ILE A 185 6.12 -4.08 -16.58
CA ILE A 185 5.42 -3.80 -15.33
C ILE A 185 4.72 -5.07 -14.85
N ILE A 186 4.92 -5.45 -13.59
CA ILE A 186 4.25 -6.61 -12.97
C ILE A 186 3.15 -6.20 -11.98
N ALA A 187 3.16 -4.95 -11.52
CA ALA A 187 2.04 -4.35 -10.82
C ALA A 187 2.04 -2.84 -10.97
N TRP A 188 0.85 -2.25 -10.93
CA TRP A 188 0.65 -0.81 -10.91
C TRP A 188 -0.48 -0.46 -9.95
N ALA A 189 -0.25 0.53 -9.09
CA ALA A 189 -1.23 1.05 -8.15
C ALA A 189 -1.16 2.57 -8.07
N ASN A 190 -2.25 3.19 -7.65
CA ASN A 190 -2.25 4.58 -7.19
C ASN A 190 -2.25 4.63 -5.67
N LEU A 191 -1.46 5.52 -5.10
CA LEU A 191 -1.48 5.85 -3.67
C LEU A 191 -1.99 7.27 -3.48
N PHE A 192 -3.06 7.41 -2.70
CA PHE A 192 -3.65 8.68 -2.30
C PHE A 192 -3.25 9.00 -0.85
N PRO A 193 -2.55 10.13 -0.59
CA PRO A 193 -2.16 10.53 0.76
C PRO A 193 -3.37 10.73 1.68
N ARG A 194 -3.27 10.32 2.96
CA ARG A 194 -4.34 10.42 3.95
C ARG A 194 -3.85 10.98 5.29
N ILE A 195 -3.38 10.14 6.21
CA ILE A 195 -3.04 10.51 7.58
C ILE A 195 -1.55 10.87 7.67
N GLY A 196 -1.23 12.02 8.27
CA GLY A 196 0.14 12.49 8.46
C GLY A 196 0.84 12.93 7.17
N THR A 197 0.10 13.30 6.13
CA THR A 197 0.59 13.54 4.77
C THR A 197 0.43 14.98 4.29
N ASP A 198 0.40 15.94 5.21
CA ASP A 198 0.28 17.39 4.94
C ASP A 198 1.35 17.95 3.98
N GLN A 199 2.48 17.24 3.85
CA GLN A 199 3.58 17.59 2.96
C GLN A 199 3.82 16.52 1.88
N ALA A 200 2.75 15.83 1.44
CA ALA A 200 2.87 14.91 0.31
C ALA A 200 3.33 15.67 -0.94
N PRO A 201 4.22 15.08 -1.76
CA PRO A 201 4.75 15.74 -2.95
C PRO A 201 3.72 16.03 -4.04
N GLY A 202 2.52 15.44 -3.97
CA GLY A 202 1.42 15.59 -4.92
C GLY A 202 0.11 15.09 -4.35
N ASP A 203 -0.95 15.12 -5.17
CA ASP A 203 -2.28 14.66 -4.79
C ASP A 203 -2.37 13.12 -4.76
N PHE A 204 -1.54 12.45 -5.58
CA PHE A 204 -1.39 11.01 -5.61
C PHE A 204 -0.01 10.60 -6.13
N ALA A 205 0.33 9.32 -5.98
CA ALA A 205 1.51 8.73 -6.59
C ALA A 205 1.14 7.51 -7.43
N HIS A 206 1.73 7.40 -8.62
CA HIS A 206 1.83 6.12 -9.32
C HIS A 206 2.91 5.28 -8.64
N ILE A 207 2.61 4.01 -8.40
CA ILE A 207 3.54 3.00 -7.92
C ILE A 207 3.58 1.90 -8.97
N ALA A 208 4.65 1.82 -9.75
CA ALA A 208 4.87 0.75 -10.71
C ALA A 208 5.94 -0.21 -10.20
N VAL A 209 5.68 -1.51 -10.31
CA VAL A 209 6.57 -2.58 -9.84
C VAL A 209 7.12 -3.34 -11.02
N TYR A 210 8.42 -3.57 -11.03
CA TYR A 210 9.16 -4.33 -12.04
C TYR A 210 9.89 -5.49 -11.38
N PRO A 211 10.06 -6.64 -12.05
CA PRO A 211 10.77 -7.78 -11.49
C PRO A 211 12.28 -7.49 -11.29
N ASN A 212 12.85 -6.60 -12.06
CA ASN A 212 14.27 -6.24 -12.02
C ASN A 212 14.54 -4.92 -12.77
N VAL A 213 15.80 -4.46 -12.72
CA VAL A 213 16.24 -3.23 -13.39
C VAL A 213 16.11 -3.32 -14.92
N GLU A 214 16.36 -4.50 -15.52
CA GLU A 214 16.25 -4.70 -16.96
C GLU A 214 14.81 -4.43 -17.43
N ALA A 215 13.80 -5.00 -16.76
CA ALA A 215 12.39 -4.75 -17.07
C ALA A 215 12.02 -3.27 -16.93
N ALA A 216 12.51 -2.58 -15.91
CA ALA A 216 12.31 -1.14 -15.74
C ALA A 216 12.94 -0.35 -16.90
N GLN A 217 14.10 -0.78 -17.42
CA GLN A 217 14.73 -0.13 -18.58
C GLN A 217 14.01 -0.43 -19.90
N ILE A 218 13.34 -1.58 -20.03
CA ILE A 218 12.46 -1.88 -21.19
C ILE A 218 11.31 -0.86 -21.23
N TYR A 219 10.70 -0.55 -20.09
CA TYR A 219 9.70 0.50 -20.01
C TYR A 219 10.26 1.87 -20.45
N GLN A 220 11.44 2.25 -19.98
CA GLN A 220 12.08 3.53 -20.37
C GLN A 220 12.43 3.55 -21.88
N GLN A 221 12.82 2.42 -22.46
CA GLN A 221 13.03 2.31 -23.89
C GLN A 221 11.71 2.53 -24.67
N ALA A 222 10.62 1.90 -24.24
CA ALA A 222 9.30 2.09 -24.85
C ALA A 222 8.85 3.57 -24.77
N GLN A 223 9.13 4.26 -23.67
CA GLN A 223 8.90 5.70 -23.57
C GLN A 223 9.72 6.48 -24.61
N SER A 224 11.00 6.14 -24.80
CA SER A 224 11.89 6.77 -25.77
C SER A 224 11.46 6.51 -27.20
N ASP A 225 10.93 5.33 -27.50
CA ASP A 225 10.49 4.90 -28.85
C ASP A 225 9.13 5.48 -29.27
N GLY A 226 8.53 6.32 -28.45
CA GLY A 226 7.31 7.05 -28.81
C GLY A 226 6.26 7.13 -27.70
N GLY A 227 6.38 6.34 -26.63
CA GLY A 227 5.49 6.36 -25.47
C GLY A 227 5.44 7.72 -24.77
N TRP A 228 6.51 8.52 -24.90
CA TRP A 228 6.55 9.89 -24.38
C TRP A 228 5.40 10.78 -24.88
N LYS A 229 4.79 10.46 -26.05
CA LYS A 229 3.66 11.20 -26.60
C LYS A 229 2.41 10.99 -25.76
N ASP A 230 2.12 9.73 -25.42
CA ASP A 230 0.99 9.39 -24.56
C ASP A 230 1.20 9.94 -23.14
N TYR A 231 2.43 9.86 -22.61
CA TYR A 231 2.75 10.46 -21.31
C TYR A 231 2.60 12.00 -21.31
N ARG A 232 3.04 12.67 -22.38
CA ARG A 232 2.84 14.12 -22.56
C ARG A 232 1.33 14.47 -22.59
N ASP A 233 0.53 13.70 -23.31
CA ASP A 233 -0.90 13.93 -23.44
C ASP A 233 -1.60 13.69 -22.10
N TYR A 234 -1.18 12.65 -21.33
CA TYR A 234 -1.61 12.43 -19.96
C TYR A 234 -1.27 13.62 -19.05
N GLN A 235 -0.04 14.13 -19.11
CA GLN A 235 0.36 15.28 -18.30
C GLN A 235 -0.41 16.54 -18.66
N LYS A 236 -0.76 16.73 -19.92
CA LYS A 236 -1.56 17.87 -20.37
C LYS A 236 -3.02 17.77 -19.93
N ASP A 237 -3.62 16.59 -20.04
CA ASP A 237 -5.06 16.43 -19.95
C ASP A 237 -5.54 15.98 -18.55
N PHE A 238 -4.68 15.37 -17.72
CA PHE A 238 -5.09 14.79 -16.42
C PHE A 238 -4.25 15.26 -15.23
N ALA A 239 -2.94 15.03 -15.22
CA ALA A 239 -2.13 15.30 -14.05
C ALA A 239 -0.67 15.60 -14.40
N THR A 240 -0.08 16.59 -13.77
CA THR A 240 1.33 16.92 -13.89
C THR A 240 2.15 16.09 -12.90
N CYS A 241 3.08 15.28 -13.41
CA CYS A 241 3.92 14.38 -12.63
C CYS A 241 5.37 14.87 -12.55
N ARG A 242 6.04 14.60 -11.41
CA ARG A 242 7.40 15.09 -11.12
C ARG A 242 8.53 14.27 -11.75
N GLY A 243 8.20 13.11 -12.34
CA GLY A 243 9.16 12.12 -12.79
C GLY A 243 9.34 10.99 -11.76
N GLU A 244 9.95 9.91 -12.20
CA GLU A 244 10.06 8.67 -11.41
C GLU A 244 11.28 8.67 -10.50
N ALA A 245 11.09 8.16 -9.28
CA ALA A 245 12.14 7.73 -8.39
C ALA A 245 12.14 6.21 -8.31
N TYR A 246 13.28 5.56 -8.53
CA TYR A 246 13.39 4.10 -8.47
C TYR A 246 13.99 3.64 -7.16
N MET A 247 13.36 2.61 -6.60
CA MET A 247 13.72 2.00 -5.32
C MET A 247 13.99 0.51 -5.53
N ILE A 248 14.96 -0.03 -4.81
CA ILE A 248 15.12 -1.46 -4.63
C ILE A 248 14.17 -1.87 -3.51
N GLU A 249 13.24 -2.76 -3.80
CA GLU A 249 12.31 -3.31 -2.82
C GLU A 249 12.71 -4.73 -2.44
N GLN A 250 12.75 -5.00 -1.14
CA GLN A 250 12.85 -6.32 -0.54
C GLN A 250 11.59 -6.63 0.24
N VAL A 251 10.89 -7.70 -0.14
CA VAL A 251 9.73 -8.19 0.60
C VAL A 251 10.19 -8.94 1.85
N ILE A 252 9.75 -8.47 3.01
CA ILE A 252 10.10 -9.00 4.33
C ILE A 252 9.07 -10.03 4.79
N ASN A 253 7.79 -9.74 4.55
CA ASN A 253 6.68 -10.64 4.89
C ASN A 253 5.59 -10.57 3.83
N ASN A 254 5.23 -11.73 3.29
CA ASN A 254 4.09 -11.87 2.40
C ASN A 254 3.10 -12.87 3.02
N PRO A 255 1.93 -12.45 3.49
CA PRO A 255 0.97 -13.35 4.14
C PRO A 255 0.36 -14.39 3.18
N ASN A 256 0.54 -14.21 1.87
CA ASN A 256 0.02 -15.11 0.82
C ASN A 256 1.07 -16.09 0.27
N SER A 257 2.30 -16.11 0.83
CA SER A 257 3.39 -17.01 0.43
C SER A 257 3.54 -18.24 1.33
#